data_c973ac347f0ab5a2a5a9f65e38efe474
#
_entry.id   c973ac347f0ab5a2a5a9f65e38efe474
#
_cell.length_a   1.000
_cell.length_b   1.000
_cell.length_c   1.000
_cell.angle_alpha   90.00
_cell.angle_beta   90.00
_cell.angle_gamma   90.00
#
_symmetry.space_group_name_H-M   'P 1'
#
loop_
_entity.id
_entity.type
_entity.pdbx_description
1 polymer ?
#
loop_
_entity_poly.entity_id
_entity_poly.type
_entity_poly.pdbx_seq_one_letter_code
_entity_poly.pdbx_strand_id
1 'polypeptide(L)'
;MNQTVCPGARTGSVCIPASKSQAHRLLICAALGAQPVALRCDGISADIAATVHCLRALGADITDDGAGTLHIVPIAGEMPEHADLLCGESGSTLRFLLPVAGALGADVTFHMEGRLPQRPLSPLDAVLAAHGMTLRRDGALLHAGGQLRPGDYALPGDVSSQYISGLLMALPRLAGESTLAVTGGLESAGYIAMTEDALRLSGIRLKKDARTYTVPGGQTAQLPAQCRVEGDWSNAAFFLCMGALSPVGVTVTGLAAASSQGDRAVLELLRRFGADVHAQPDAVTVRRGALHGITIDAAPIPDLIPVLSV
;
A
#
# COMPACT_ATOMS: atom_id res chain seq x y z
N MET A 1 -5.00 -28.39 -2.59
CA MET A 1 -3.81 -29.02 -3.19
C MET A 1 -2.79 -29.25 -2.07
N ASN A 2 -2.34 -30.47 -1.85
CA ASN A 2 -1.29 -30.75 -0.86
C ASN A 2 0.07 -30.58 -1.54
N GLN A 3 0.95 -29.78 -0.93
CA GLN A 3 2.33 -29.61 -1.38
C GLN A 3 3.28 -30.26 -0.36
N THR A 4 4.26 -31.02 -0.85
CA THR A 4 5.31 -31.59 -0.01
C THR A 4 6.57 -30.75 -0.11
N VAL A 5 7.07 -30.27 1.02
CA VAL A 5 8.35 -29.56 1.10
C VAL A 5 9.43 -30.53 1.56
N CYS A 6 10.42 -30.77 0.70
CA CYS A 6 11.57 -31.61 1.05
C CYS A 6 12.67 -30.76 1.68
N PRO A 7 13.35 -31.25 2.76
CA PRO A 7 14.54 -30.61 3.29
C PRO A 7 15.66 -30.53 2.24
N GLY A 8 16.49 -29.49 2.31
CA GLY A 8 17.63 -29.34 1.43
C GLY A 8 18.10 -27.90 1.31
N ALA A 9 19.34 -27.70 0.85
CA ALA A 9 19.87 -26.37 0.54
C ALA A 9 19.04 -25.72 -0.58
N ARG A 10 18.71 -24.46 -0.42
CA ARG A 10 18.00 -23.64 -1.41
C ARG A 10 19.00 -22.65 -2.02
N THR A 11 19.03 -22.60 -3.34
CA THR A 11 19.94 -21.73 -4.09
C THR A 11 19.25 -21.25 -5.36
N GLY A 12 19.83 -20.24 -6.00
CA GLY A 12 19.34 -19.73 -7.28
C GLY A 12 18.88 -18.30 -7.20
N SER A 13 18.16 -17.86 -8.22
CA SER A 13 17.62 -16.52 -8.34
C SER A 13 16.11 -16.55 -8.42
N VAL A 14 15.46 -15.59 -7.75
CA VAL A 14 14.01 -15.38 -7.78
C VAL A 14 13.69 -13.94 -8.10
N CYS A 15 12.80 -13.72 -9.06
CA CYS A 15 12.22 -12.40 -9.30
C CYS A 15 11.03 -12.20 -8.36
N ILE A 16 11.06 -11.14 -7.57
CA ILE A 16 10.03 -10.87 -6.58
C ILE A 16 8.82 -10.18 -7.24
N PRO A 17 7.58 -10.56 -6.88
CA PRO A 17 6.39 -9.88 -7.39
C PRO A 17 6.34 -8.42 -6.95
N ALA A 18 5.51 -7.63 -7.64
CA ALA A 18 5.28 -6.23 -7.32
C ALA A 18 4.78 -6.03 -5.89
N SER A 19 5.26 -4.97 -5.24
CA SER A 19 4.82 -4.59 -3.90
C SER A 19 3.32 -4.26 -3.89
N LYS A 20 2.56 -5.08 -3.18
CA LYS A 20 1.14 -4.85 -2.97
C LYS A 20 0.89 -3.45 -2.41
N SER A 21 1.66 -3.08 -1.40
CA SER A 21 1.50 -1.80 -0.69
C SER A 21 1.77 -0.59 -1.58
N GLN A 22 2.74 -0.66 -2.48
CA GLN A 22 3.00 0.41 -3.44
C GLN A 22 1.97 0.39 -4.59
N ALA A 23 1.59 -0.79 -5.09
CA ALA A 23 0.63 -0.94 -6.17
C ALA A 23 -0.70 -0.26 -5.86
N HIS A 24 -1.29 -0.48 -4.68
CA HIS A 24 -2.52 0.20 -4.27
C HIS A 24 -2.43 1.71 -4.41
N ARG A 25 -1.33 2.31 -3.95
CA ARG A 25 -1.12 3.76 -3.94
C ARG A 25 -1.00 4.33 -5.35
N LEU A 26 -0.18 3.68 -6.18
CA LEU A 26 0.02 4.12 -7.57
C LEU A 26 -1.24 3.93 -8.41
N LEU A 27 -2.00 2.84 -8.22
CA LEU A 27 -3.30 2.61 -8.87
C LEU A 27 -4.30 3.71 -8.51
N ILE A 28 -4.41 4.05 -7.22
CA ILE A 28 -5.32 5.12 -6.77
C ILE A 28 -4.87 6.47 -7.33
N CYS A 29 -3.57 6.81 -7.26
CA CYS A 29 -3.05 8.04 -7.84
C CYS A 29 -3.28 8.11 -9.36
N ALA A 30 -3.10 6.99 -10.09
CA ALA A 30 -3.36 6.93 -11.52
C ALA A 30 -4.85 7.14 -11.83
N ALA A 31 -5.74 6.46 -11.10
CA ALA A 31 -7.19 6.57 -11.31
C ALA A 31 -7.74 7.96 -10.95
N LEU A 32 -7.15 8.65 -9.99
CA LEU A 32 -7.47 10.04 -9.62
C LEU A 32 -6.68 11.07 -10.43
N GLY A 33 -5.95 10.64 -11.43
CA GLY A 33 -5.03 11.45 -12.22
C GLY A 33 -5.69 12.31 -13.29
N ALA A 34 -4.83 13.03 -14.05
CA ALA A 34 -5.25 13.88 -15.15
C ALA A 34 -5.02 13.23 -16.53
N GLN A 35 -4.21 12.18 -16.62
CA GLN A 35 -3.82 11.58 -17.90
C GLN A 35 -3.59 10.06 -17.77
N PRO A 36 -3.70 9.31 -18.90
CA PRO A 36 -3.46 7.87 -18.90
C PRO A 36 -2.07 7.49 -18.44
N VAL A 37 -1.97 6.36 -17.75
CA VAL A 37 -0.73 5.80 -17.18
C VAL A 37 -0.60 4.34 -17.56
N ALA A 38 0.57 3.92 -18.05
CA ALA A 38 0.97 2.53 -18.15
C ALA A 38 1.77 2.15 -16.89
N LEU A 39 1.15 1.38 -16.02
CA LEU A 39 1.74 0.94 -14.73
C LEU A 39 2.23 -0.50 -14.84
N ARG A 40 3.55 -0.69 -14.90
CA ARG A 40 4.15 -2.02 -14.81
C ARG A 40 3.98 -2.59 -13.41
N CYS A 41 3.29 -3.74 -13.29
CA CYS A 41 2.98 -4.40 -12.02
C CYS A 41 3.20 -5.91 -12.20
N ASP A 42 4.41 -6.38 -11.90
CA ASP A 42 4.80 -7.78 -12.09
C ASP A 42 4.19 -8.65 -10.99
N GLY A 43 3.15 -9.41 -11.34
CA GLY A 43 2.40 -10.27 -10.41
C GLY A 43 1.28 -9.52 -9.68
N ILE A 44 0.05 -9.72 -10.13
CA ILE A 44 -1.16 -9.13 -9.54
C ILE A 44 -1.70 -10.06 -8.46
N SER A 45 -1.59 -9.64 -7.19
CA SER A 45 -2.20 -10.35 -6.06
C SER A 45 -3.73 -10.14 -6.04
N ALA A 46 -4.45 -10.98 -5.28
CA ALA A 46 -5.89 -10.81 -5.08
C ALA A 46 -6.25 -9.41 -4.53
N ASP A 47 -5.44 -8.87 -3.63
CA ASP A 47 -5.65 -7.53 -3.08
C ASP A 47 -5.47 -6.44 -4.14
N ILE A 48 -4.46 -6.55 -5.02
CA ILE A 48 -4.25 -5.61 -6.14
C ILE A 48 -5.44 -5.71 -7.10
N ALA A 49 -5.88 -6.92 -7.45
CA ALA A 49 -7.03 -7.14 -8.30
C ALA A 49 -8.31 -6.52 -7.71
N ALA A 50 -8.54 -6.67 -6.41
CA ALA A 50 -9.66 -6.03 -5.73
C ALA A 50 -9.63 -4.49 -5.88
N THR A 51 -8.46 -3.85 -5.73
CA THR A 51 -8.34 -2.41 -5.96
C THR A 51 -8.62 -2.03 -7.41
N VAL A 52 -8.10 -2.80 -8.38
CA VAL A 52 -8.40 -2.58 -9.80
C VAL A 52 -9.91 -2.67 -10.07
N HIS A 53 -10.59 -3.69 -9.53
CA HIS A 53 -12.03 -3.84 -9.64
C HIS A 53 -12.81 -2.66 -9.06
N CYS A 54 -12.45 -2.23 -7.86
CA CYS A 54 -13.10 -1.09 -7.21
C CYS A 54 -12.88 0.21 -7.98
N LEU A 55 -11.68 0.45 -8.51
CA LEU A 55 -11.40 1.66 -9.30
C LEU A 55 -12.16 1.66 -10.64
N ARG A 56 -12.32 0.48 -11.29
CA ARG A 56 -13.18 0.34 -12.47
C ARG A 56 -14.64 0.66 -12.13
N ALA A 57 -15.14 0.16 -11.01
CA ALA A 57 -16.50 0.45 -10.56
C ALA A 57 -16.72 1.94 -10.28
N LEU A 58 -15.68 2.66 -9.88
CA LEU A 58 -15.67 4.11 -9.70
C LEU A 58 -15.49 4.90 -11.02
N GLY A 59 -15.37 4.21 -12.17
CA GLY A 59 -15.32 4.85 -13.49
C GLY A 59 -13.92 4.99 -14.11
N ALA A 60 -12.88 4.40 -13.53
CA ALA A 60 -11.59 4.29 -14.22
C ALA A 60 -11.65 3.19 -15.29
N ASP A 61 -11.07 3.43 -16.48
CA ASP A 61 -10.86 2.34 -17.43
C ASP A 61 -9.45 1.77 -17.21
N ILE A 62 -9.41 0.50 -16.77
CA ILE A 62 -8.15 -0.18 -16.47
C ILE A 62 -8.11 -1.48 -17.25
N THR A 63 -7.14 -1.67 -18.12
CA THR A 63 -6.93 -2.89 -18.89
C THR A 63 -5.58 -3.51 -18.55
N ASP A 64 -5.53 -4.85 -18.51
CA ASP A 64 -4.31 -5.63 -18.30
C ASP A 64 -3.85 -6.15 -19.67
N ASP A 65 -2.61 -5.91 -20.04
CA ASP A 65 -2.04 -6.39 -21.31
C ASP A 65 -1.66 -7.88 -21.30
N GLY A 66 -1.83 -8.53 -20.15
CA GLY A 66 -1.43 -9.93 -19.93
C GLY A 66 0.09 -10.14 -19.84
N ALA A 67 0.88 -9.09 -19.99
CA ALA A 67 2.34 -9.09 -19.86
C ALA A 67 2.82 -8.39 -18.58
N GLY A 68 1.88 -8.02 -17.71
CA GLY A 68 2.13 -7.40 -16.42
C GLY A 68 2.09 -5.87 -16.44
N THR A 69 1.47 -5.26 -17.45
CA THR A 69 1.24 -3.81 -17.47
C THR A 69 -0.25 -3.52 -17.39
N LEU A 70 -0.63 -2.65 -16.47
CA LEU A 70 -1.97 -2.12 -16.36
C LEU A 70 -2.02 -0.75 -17.05
N HIS A 71 -2.87 -0.64 -18.07
CA HIS A 71 -3.17 0.63 -18.73
C HIS A 71 -4.36 1.26 -18.04
N ILE A 72 -4.15 2.43 -17.46
CA ILE A 72 -5.12 3.12 -16.60
C ILE A 72 -5.50 4.43 -17.27
N VAL A 73 -6.78 4.57 -17.63
CA VAL A 73 -7.40 5.85 -17.97
C VAL A 73 -8.10 6.35 -16.70
N PRO A 74 -7.80 7.57 -16.25
CA PRO A 74 -8.35 8.11 -15.01
C PRO A 74 -9.88 8.18 -15.02
N ILE A 75 -10.45 8.24 -13.79
CA ILE A 75 -11.87 8.54 -13.61
C ILE A 75 -12.15 9.90 -14.23
N ALA A 76 -13.01 9.93 -15.24
CA ALA A 76 -13.41 11.14 -15.99
C ALA A 76 -14.91 11.13 -16.27
N GLY A 77 -15.52 12.34 -16.37
CA GLY A 77 -16.94 12.47 -16.64
C GLY A 77 -17.83 12.27 -15.41
N GLU A 78 -19.10 11.91 -15.67
CA GLU A 78 -20.07 11.64 -14.63
C GLU A 78 -19.78 10.28 -13.97
N MET A 79 -19.74 10.29 -12.64
CA MET A 79 -19.62 9.06 -11.86
C MET A 79 -20.93 8.28 -11.90
N PRO A 80 -20.90 6.94 -11.74
CA PRO A 80 -22.10 6.16 -11.61
C PRO A 80 -22.93 6.65 -10.40
N GLU A 81 -24.25 6.61 -10.50
CA GLU A 81 -25.17 6.99 -9.42
C GLU A 81 -24.89 6.16 -8.16
N HIS A 82 -24.53 4.90 -8.32
CA HIS A 82 -24.09 3.99 -7.27
C HIS A 82 -22.99 3.04 -7.79
N ALA A 83 -22.04 2.68 -6.94
CA ALA A 83 -20.99 1.73 -7.29
C ALA A 83 -20.83 0.63 -6.22
N ASP A 84 -20.79 -0.63 -6.68
CA ASP A 84 -20.46 -1.78 -5.86
C ASP A 84 -18.95 -2.04 -5.89
N LEU A 85 -18.31 -1.92 -4.73
CA LEU A 85 -16.86 -2.04 -4.56
C LEU A 85 -16.49 -3.39 -3.93
N LEU A 86 -16.10 -4.33 -4.76
CA LEU A 86 -15.77 -5.70 -4.33
C LEU A 86 -14.36 -5.74 -3.72
N CYS A 87 -14.26 -5.52 -2.42
CA CYS A 87 -12.99 -5.49 -1.69
C CYS A 87 -12.40 -6.88 -1.45
N GLY A 88 -13.22 -7.95 -1.50
CA GLY A 88 -12.81 -9.27 -1.03
C GLY A 88 -12.31 -9.20 0.42
N GLU A 89 -11.14 -9.75 0.70
CA GLU A 89 -10.49 -9.68 2.02
C GLU A 89 -9.49 -8.51 2.16
N SER A 90 -9.37 -7.64 1.15
CA SER A 90 -8.37 -6.58 1.10
C SER A 90 -8.70 -5.40 2.01
N GLY A 91 -8.09 -5.37 3.19
CA GLY A 91 -8.19 -4.25 4.12
C GLY A 91 -7.59 -2.95 3.58
N SER A 92 -6.57 -3.02 2.72
CA SER A 92 -5.98 -1.85 2.09
C SER A 92 -6.94 -1.23 1.09
N THR A 93 -7.58 -2.04 0.24
CA THR A 93 -8.58 -1.57 -0.72
C THR A 93 -9.70 -0.81 -0.02
N LEU A 94 -10.32 -1.43 1.01
CA LEU A 94 -11.39 -0.80 1.78
C LEU A 94 -10.94 0.53 2.41
N ARG A 95 -9.84 0.51 3.17
CA ARG A 95 -9.42 1.65 3.98
C ARG A 95 -8.86 2.82 3.18
N PHE A 96 -8.31 2.54 2.00
CA PHE A 96 -7.84 3.59 1.10
C PHE A 96 -8.99 4.18 0.29
N LEU A 97 -9.87 3.34 -0.24
CA LEU A 97 -10.94 3.81 -1.11
C LEU A 97 -12.13 4.42 -0.34
N LEU A 98 -12.29 4.12 0.94
CA LEU A 98 -13.38 4.70 1.74
C LEU A 98 -13.28 6.24 1.80
N PRO A 99 -12.16 6.88 2.22
CA PRO A 99 -12.04 8.34 2.16
C PRO A 99 -11.96 8.87 0.72
N VAL A 100 -11.42 8.09 -0.23
CA VAL A 100 -11.38 8.46 -1.65
C VAL A 100 -12.81 8.57 -2.23
N ALA A 101 -13.69 7.61 -1.95
CA ALA A 101 -15.09 7.66 -2.35
C ALA A 101 -15.78 8.91 -1.81
N GLY A 102 -15.53 9.25 -0.53
CA GLY A 102 -16.02 10.50 0.05
C GLY A 102 -15.46 11.75 -0.61
N ALA A 103 -14.18 11.76 -1.00
CA ALA A 103 -13.59 12.90 -1.71
C ALA A 103 -14.16 13.07 -3.13
N LEU A 104 -14.58 11.96 -3.75
CA LEU A 104 -15.28 11.96 -5.03
C LEU A 104 -16.80 12.29 -4.90
N GLY A 105 -17.36 12.26 -3.69
CA GLY A 105 -18.80 12.36 -3.46
C GLY A 105 -19.59 11.16 -3.96
N ALA A 106 -18.94 10.00 -4.08
CA ALA A 106 -19.54 8.79 -4.60
C ALA A 106 -20.48 8.13 -3.58
N ASP A 107 -21.61 7.61 -4.07
CA ASP A 107 -22.44 6.67 -3.32
C ASP A 107 -21.97 5.25 -3.64
N VAL A 108 -21.54 4.51 -2.62
CA VAL A 108 -20.89 3.22 -2.81
C VAL A 108 -21.33 2.18 -1.77
N THR A 109 -21.30 0.91 -2.18
CA THR A 109 -21.38 -0.23 -1.27
C THR A 109 -20.09 -1.06 -1.36
N PHE A 110 -19.33 -1.12 -0.28
CA PHE A 110 -18.19 -2.00 -0.15
C PHE A 110 -18.65 -3.40 0.24
N HIS A 111 -18.27 -4.39 -0.58
CA HIS A 111 -18.50 -5.81 -0.31
C HIS A 111 -17.23 -6.41 0.30
N MET A 112 -17.34 -6.87 1.52
CA MET A 112 -16.24 -7.42 2.31
C MET A 112 -16.39 -8.92 2.46
N GLU A 113 -15.29 -9.66 2.39
CA GLU A 113 -15.27 -11.13 2.52
C GLU A 113 -14.37 -11.58 3.67
N GLY A 114 -14.43 -12.87 3.99
CA GLY A 114 -13.59 -13.53 4.96
C GLY A 114 -13.63 -12.84 6.33
N ARG A 115 -12.47 -12.43 6.81
CA ARG A 115 -12.31 -11.75 8.11
C ARG A 115 -12.40 -10.23 8.04
N LEU A 116 -12.50 -9.63 6.85
CA LEU A 116 -12.53 -8.18 6.69
C LEU A 116 -13.74 -7.53 7.37
N PRO A 117 -14.95 -8.12 7.37
CA PRO A 117 -16.11 -7.56 8.09
C PRO A 117 -15.90 -7.42 9.61
N GLN A 118 -15.03 -8.21 10.22
CA GLN A 118 -14.76 -8.16 11.66
C GLN A 118 -13.64 -7.19 12.03
N ARG A 119 -12.88 -6.70 11.05
CA ARG A 119 -11.78 -5.75 11.30
C ARG A 119 -12.34 -4.37 11.63
N PRO A 120 -11.79 -3.68 12.64
CA PRO A 120 -12.28 -2.35 13.02
C PRO A 120 -12.01 -1.33 11.91
N LEU A 121 -12.92 -0.34 11.82
CA LEU A 121 -12.74 0.88 11.04
C LEU A 121 -12.57 2.11 11.94
N SER A 122 -12.94 1.99 13.21
CA SER A 122 -12.76 3.07 14.18
C SER A 122 -11.27 3.35 14.43
N PRO A 123 -10.88 4.63 14.54
CA PRO A 123 -11.71 5.83 14.53
C PRO A 123 -11.93 6.46 13.14
N LEU A 124 -11.50 5.83 12.05
CA LEU A 124 -11.64 6.40 10.70
C LEU A 124 -13.10 6.72 10.35
N ASP A 125 -14.01 5.79 10.64
CA ASP A 125 -15.44 5.94 10.39
C ASP A 125 -16.03 7.19 11.06
N ALA A 126 -15.72 7.41 12.35
CA ALA A 126 -16.15 8.59 13.09
C ALA A 126 -15.59 9.89 12.51
N VAL A 127 -14.30 9.88 12.12
CA VAL A 127 -13.64 11.04 11.51
C VAL A 127 -14.27 11.38 10.16
N LEU A 128 -14.54 10.40 9.31
CA LEU A 128 -15.18 10.62 8.02
C LEU A 128 -16.63 11.11 8.17
N ALA A 129 -17.39 10.57 9.13
CA ALA A 129 -18.75 11.02 9.43
C ALA A 129 -18.77 12.48 9.91
N ALA A 130 -17.84 12.88 10.77
CA ALA A 130 -17.72 14.26 11.23
C ALA A 130 -17.43 15.25 10.08
N HIS A 131 -16.85 14.76 8.98
CA HIS A 131 -16.49 15.56 7.82
C HIS A 131 -17.44 15.39 6.62
N GLY A 132 -18.65 14.86 6.84
CA GLY A 132 -19.74 14.91 5.86
C GLY A 132 -20.08 13.61 5.16
N MET A 133 -19.41 12.51 5.48
CA MET A 133 -19.79 11.20 4.96
C MET A 133 -20.90 10.57 5.82
N THR A 134 -21.71 9.74 5.19
CA THR A 134 -22.65 8.83 5.85
C THR A 134 -22.14 7.41 5.69
N LEU A 135 -22.08 6.67 6.80
CA LEU A 135 -21.59 5.31 6.83
C LEU A 135 -22.59 4.40 7.54
N ARG A 136 -22.99 3.32 6.88
CA ARG A 136 -23.90 2.32 7.47
C ARG A 136 -23.38 0.92 7.18
N ARG A 137 -23.09 0.19 8.23
CA ARG A 137 -22.65 -1.20 8.14
C ARG A 137 -23.83 -2.15 8.24
N ASP A 138 -23.86 -3.15 7.36
CA ASP A 138 -24.84 -4.21 7.33
C ASP A 138 -24.15 -5.55 7.05
N GLY A 139 -23.76 -6.25 8.11
CA GLY A 139 -23.01 -7.49 8.00
C GLY A 139 -21.69 -7.32 7.27
N ALA A 140 -21.57 -7.95 6.10
CA ALA A 140 -20.41 -7.87 5.22
C ALA A 140 -20.45 -6.67 4.26
N LEU A 141 -21.49 -5.85 4.31
CA LEU A 141 -21.62 -4.65 3.49
C LEU A 141 -21.32 -3.39 4.30
N LEU A 142 -20.66 -2.43 3.66
CA LEU A 142 -20.48 -1.09 4.19
C LEU A 142 -20.99 -0.09 3.14
N HIS A 143 -22.14 0.50 3.40
CA HIS A 143 -22.67 1.58 2.58
C HIS A 143 -22.01 2.89 2.99
N ALA A 144 -21.53 3.64 2.03
CA ALA A 144 -20.86 4.91 2.24
C ALA A 144 -21.31 5.92 1.17
N GLY A 145 -21.64 7.13 1.60
CA GLY A 145 -22.07 8.21 0.72
C GLY A 145 -21.79 9.57 1.34
N GLY A 146 -22.17 10.62 0.63
CA GLY A 146 -21.93 12.00 1.06
C GLY A 146 -20.57 12.53 0.58
N GLN A 147 -20.41 13.86 0.67
CA GLN A 147 -19.23 14.56 0.21
C GLN A 147 -18.30 14.85 1.39
N LEU A 148 -17.08 14.34 1.34
CA LEU A 148 -16.02 14.68 2.29
C LEU A 148 -15.67 16.18 2.17
N ARG A 149 -15.60 16.87 3.30
CA ARG A 149 -15.36 18.32 3.36
C ARG A 149 -13.95 18.63 3.83
N PRO A 150 -13.31 19.70 3.31
CA PRO A 150 -12.05 20.19 3.85
C PRO A 150 -12.17 20.54 5.34
N GLY A 151 -11.08 20.45 6.07
CA GLY A 151 -11.05 20.79 7.49
C GLY A 151 -9.90 20.15 8.25
N ASP A 152 -10.01 20.14 9.57
CA ASP A 152 -9.00 19.62 10.47
C ASP A 152 -9.31 18.18 10.87
N TYR A 153 -8.50 17.27 10.37
CA TYR A 153 -8.59 15.83 10.65
C TYR A 153 -7.58 15.43 11.72
N ALA A 154 -7.94 14.47 12.56
CA ALA A 154 -7.03 13.88 13.53
C ALA A 154 -7.22 12.36 13.58
N LEU A 155 -6.12 11.61 13.51
CA LEU A 155 -6.11 10.16 13.63
C LEU A 155 -4.95 9.70 14.52
N PRO A 156 -5.14 8.67 15.36
CA PRO A 156 -4.05 8.07 16.11
C PRO A 156 -3.10 7.30 15.16
N GLY A 157 -1.78 7.48 15.38
CA GLY A 157 -0.74 6.87 14.57
C GLY A 157 -0.44 5.42 14.92
N ASP A 158 -0.95 4.94 16.05
CA ASP A 158 -0.75 3.60 16.61
C ASP A 158 -1.91 2.62 16.33
N VAL A 159 -2.95 3.06 15.61
CA VAL A 159 -4.09 2.20 15.25
C VAL A 159 -3.93 1.60 13.86
N SER A 160 -3.72 2.44 12.85
CA SER A 160 -3.51 1.96 11.48
C SER A 160 -2.93 3.04 10.57
N SER A 161 -1.75 2.77 10.00
CA SER A 161 -1.17 3.61 8.95
C SER A 161 -2.02 3.68 7.67
N GLN A 162 -2.92 2.70 7.47
CA GLN A 162 -3.84 2.69 6.32
C GLN A 162 -4.89 3.80 6.40
N TYR A 163 -5.33 4.19 7.60
CA TYR A 163 -6.28 5.29 7.79
C TYR A 163 -5.66 6.63 7.37
N ILE A 164 -4.44 6.88 7.84
CA ILE A 164 -3.66 8.07 7.50
C ILE A 164 -3.39 8.10 5.99
N SER A 165 -2.94 6.98 5.41
CA SER A 165 -2.66 6.85 3.98
C SER A 165 -3.89 7.11 3.12
N GLY A 166 -5.05 6.56 3.50
CA GLY A 166 -6.31 6.76 2.78
C GLY A 166 -6.71 8.23 2.76
N LEU A 167 -6.65 8.93 3.90
CA LEU A 167 -6.92 10.37 3.96
C LEU A 167 -5.92 11.17 3.14
N LEU A 168 -4.62 10.90 3.24
CA LEU A 168 -3.60 11.61 2.46
C LEU A 168 -3.81 11.49 0.94
N MET A 169 -4.38 10.37 0.46
CA MET A 169 -4.73 10.21 -0.96
C MET A 169 -6.05 10.93 -1.33
N ALA A 170 -6.96 11.10 -0.38
CA ALA A 170 -8.27 11.72 -0.59
C ALA A 170 -8.26 13.25 -0.49
N LEU A 171 -7.59 13.79 0.55
CA LEU A 171 -7.62 15.23 0.88
C LEU A 171 -7.17 16.16 -0.26
N PRO A 172 -6.19 15.82 -1.12
CA PRO A 172 -5.81 16.68 -2.24
C PRO A 172 -6.95 16.97 -3.22
N ARG A 173 -7.95 16.09 -3.32
CA ARG A 173 -9.10 16.24 -4.23
C ARG A 173 -10.16 17.20 -3.72
N LEU A 174 -10.17 17.54 -2.44
CA LEU A 174 -11.16 18.43 -1.84
C LEU A 174 -10.98 19.87 -2.35
N ALA A 175 -12.05 20.67 -2.31
CA ALA A 175 -12.01 22.03 -2.84
C ALA A 175 -11.15 23.00 -2.01
N GLY A 176 -10.91 22.71 -0.72
CA GLY A 176 -10.15 23.56 0.19
C GLY A 176 -8.98 22.84 0.85
N GLU A 177 -8.14 23.61 1.54
CA GLU A 177 -7.04 23.09 2.34
C GLU A 177 -7.56 22.27 3.53
N SER A 178 -6.84 21.20 3.86
CA SER A 178 -7.12 20.37 5.03
C SER A 178 -5.84 20.16 5.84
N THR A 179 -5.99 19.93 7.14
CA THR A 179 -4.91 19.42 7.98
C THR A 179 -5.20 17.98 8.40
N LEU A 180 -4.15 17.20 8.60
CA LEU A 180 -4.23 15.86 9.18
C LEU A 180 -3.19 15.73 10.29
N ALA A 181 -3.65 15.79 11.53
CA ALA A 181 -2.82 15.56 12.71
C ALA A 181 -2.74 14.08 13.04
N VAL A 182 -1.51 13.54 13.14
CA VAL A 182 -1.25 12.17 13.59
C VAL A 182 -0.94 12.21 15.08
N THR A 183 -1.88 11.76 15.91
CA THR A 183 -1.78 11.80 17.38
C THR A 183 -1.19 10.50 17.94
N GLY A 184 -0.75 10.51 19.19
CA GLY A 184 -0.22 9.32 19.87
C GLY A 184 1.13 8.84 19.34
N GLY A 185 1.41 7.56 19.46
CA GLY A 185 2.56 6.89 18.86
C GLY A 185 2.46 6.84 17.33
N LEU A 186 3.57 6.61 16.64
CA LEU A 186 3.55 6.37 15.20
C LEU A 186 4.12 4.98 14.94
N GLU A 187 3.24 4.03 14.69
CA GLU A 187 3.60 2.69 14.26
C GLU A 187 3.57 2.59 12.74
N SER A 188 4.39 1.69 12.20
CA SER A 188 4.40 1.43 10.75
C SER A 188 4.61 2.69 9.88
N ALA A 189 5.48 3.61 10.30
CA ALA A 189 5.78 4.87 9.62
C ALA A 189 6.20 4.67 8.15
N GLY A 190 6.85 3.55 7.83
CA GLY A 190 7.25 3.19 6.46
C GLY A 190 6.09 3.16 5.47
N TYR A 191 4.90 2.70 5.89
CA TYR A 191 3.72 2.68 5.02
C TYR A 191 3.15 4.07 4.73
N ILE A 192 3.30 5.01 5.68
CA ILE A 192 2.94 6.41 5.44
C ILE A 192 3.96 7.05 4.51
N ALA A 193 5.25 6.78 4.70
CA ALA A 193 6.31 7.25 3.80
C ALA A 193 6.10 6.78 2.36
N MET A 194 5.67 5.53 2.15
CA MET A 194 5.27 5.04 0.81
C MET A 194 4.12 5.84 0.20
N THR A 195 3.18 6.34 1.02
CA THR A 195 2.09 7.20 0.54
C THR A 195 2.61 8.59 0.19
N GLU A 196 3.47 9.16 1.02
CA GLU A 196 4.14 10.44 0.73
C GLU A 196 4.92 10.35 -0.58
N ASP A 197 5.64 9.25 -0.83
CA ASP A 197 6.38 9.03 -2.07
C ASP A 197 5.48 8.87 -3.30
N ALA A 198 4.38 8.13 -3.20
CA ALA A 198 3.42 7.98 -4.29
C ALA A 198 2.76 9.33 -4.63
N LEU A 199 2.39 10.12 -3.65
CA LEU A 199 1.82 11.45 -3.83
C LEU A 199 2.85 12.41 -4.43
N ARG A 200 4.09 12.41 -3.96
CA ARG A 200 5.18 13.21 -4.52
C ARG A 200 5.49 12.83 -5.97
N LEU A 201 5.52 11.53 -6.29
CA LEU A 201 5.69 11.04 -7.67
C LEU A 201 4.54 11.50 -8.56
N SER A 202 3.34 11.65 -8.00
CA SER A 202 2.15 12.14 -8.69
C SER A 202 2.06 13.67 -8.74
N GLY A 203 3.09 14.40 -8.32
CA GLY A 203 3.09 15.86 -8.30
C GLY A 203 2.19 16.51 -7.25
N ILE A 204 1.60 15.73 -6.35
CA ILE A 204 0.78 16.21 -5.24
C ILE A 204 1.69 16.86 -4.19
N ARG A 205 1.34 18.07 -3.81
CA ARG A 205 2.06 18.84 -2.80
C ARG A 205 1.37 18.69 -1.44
N LEU A 206 2.16 18.36 -0.44
CA LEU A 206 1.75 18.40 0.96
C LEU A 206 2.92 18.93 1.78
N LYS A 207 2.62 19.60 2.88
CA LYS A 207 3.61 20.06 3.85
C LYS A 207 3.47 19.20 5.10
N LYS A 208 4.59 18.69 5.59
CA LYS A 208 4.66 17.95 6.84
C LYS A 208 5.43 18.77 7.85
N ASP A 209 4.82 19.02 9.00
CA ASP A 209 5.44 19.63 10.15
C ASP A 209 5.26 18.71 11.36
N ALA A 210 6.35 18.15 11.83
CA ALA A 210 6.36 17.10 12.85
C ALA A 210 5.39 15.94 12.51
N ARG A 211 4.19 15.95 13.07
CA ARG A 211 3.16 14.93 12.88
C ARG A 211 1.88 15.48 12.25
N THR A 212 1.93 16.67 11.70
CA THR A 212 0.77 17.29 11.04
C THR A 212 1.07 17.49 9.57
N TYR A 213 0.15 17.04 8.73
CA TYR A 213 0.17 17.27 7.29
C TYR A 213 -0.77 18.42 6.97
N THR A 214 -0.28 19.41 6.23
CA THR A 214 -1.10 20.44 5.58
C THR A 214 -1.22 20.06 4.11
N VAL A 215 -2.44 19.85 3.65
CA VAL A 215 -2.75 19.34 2.32
C VAL A 215 -3.60 20.39 1.58
N PRO A 216 -3.01 21.17 0.68
CA PRO A 216 -3.79 22.03 -0.20
C PRO A 216 -4.77 21.24 -1.03
N GLY A 217 -5.99 21.72 -1.16
CA GLY A 217 -7.02 21.09 -1.97
C GLY A 217 -6.92 21.48 -3.47
N GLY A 218 -7.87 20.97 -4.27
CA GLY A 218 -7.96 21.24 -5.70
C GLY A 218 -6.80 20.68 -6.52
N GLN A 219 -6.09 19.68 -6.00
CA GLN A 219 -4.97 19.05 -6.68
C GLN A 219 -5.43 17.80 -7.47
N THR A 220 -4.82 17.57 -8.61
CA THR A 220 -5.02 16.37 -9.43
C THR A 220 -3.68 15.67 -9.62
N ALA A 221 -3.65 14.38 -9.41
CA ALA A 221 -2.45 13.58 -9.56
C ALA A 221 -1.95 13.56 -11.02
N GLN A 222 -0.64 13.58 -11.22
CA GLN A 222 0.03 13.54 -12.51
C GLN A 222 1.21 12.57 -12.45
N LEU A 223 0.92 11.28 -12.47
CA LEU A 223 1.97 10.27 -12.57
C LEU A 223 2.67 10.35 -13.95
N PRO A 224 3.94 9.94 -14.04
CA PRO A 224 4.59 9.71 -15.33
C PRO A 224 3.73 8.76 -16.20
N ALA A 225 3.69 9.02 -17.52
CA ALA A 225 2.91 8.20 -18.45
C ALA A 225 3.30 6.71 -18.41
N GLN A 226 4.54 6.42 -18.00
CA GLN A 226 5.02 5.08 -17.72
C GLN A 226 5.65 5.07 -16.34
N CYS A 227 5.21 4.17 -15.49
CA CYS A 227 5.82 3.94 -14.17
C CYS A 227 5.79 2.44 -13.81
N ARG A 228 6.54 2.07 -12.80
CA ARG A 228 6.67 0.68 -12.37
C ARG A 228 6.48 0.59 -10.87
N VAL A 229 5.74 -0.44 -10.45
CA VAL A 229 5.71 -0.88 -9.05
C VAL A 229 7.00 -1.62 -8.76
N GLU A 230 7.71 -1.24 -7.72
CA GLU A 230 8.90 -1.95 -7.25
C GLU A 230 8.57 -3.31 -6.63
N GLY A 231 9.57 -4.18 -6.51
CA GLY A 231 9.40 -5.47 -5.87
C GLY A 231 9.07 -5.36 -4.38
N ASP A 232 8.37 -6.36 -3.88
CA ASP A 232 7.86 -6.41 -2.51
C ASP A 232 8.94 -6.88 -1.52
N TRP A 233 9.40 -6.00 -0.65
CA TRP A 233 10.42 -6.29 0.35
C TRP A 233 9.95 -7.26 1.44
N SER A 234 8.65 -7.26 1.79
CA SER A 234 8.10 -8.22 2.74
C SER A 234 8.19 -9.65 2.20
N ASN A 235 7.81 -9.85 0.93
CA ASN A 235 7.96 -11.13 0.25
C ASN A 235 9.43 -11.51 0.01
N ALA A 236 10.28 -10.54 -0.35
CA ALA A 236 11.70 -10.76 -0.56
C ALA A 236 12.41 -11.27 0.71
N ALA A 237 11.99 -10.80 1.88
CA ALA A 237 12.58 -11.16 3.16
C ALA A 237 12.63 -12.68 3.39
N PHE A 238 11.60 -13.43 2.95
CA PHE A 238 11.59 -14.89 3.08
C PHE A 238 12.73 -15.54 2.29
N PHE A 239 12.98 -15.08 1.07
CA PHE A 239 14.06 -15.61 0.23
C PHE A 239 15.44 -15.13 0.68
N LEU A 240 15.54 -13.89 1.18
CA LEU A 240 16.79 -13.34 1.71
C LEU A 240 17.19 -14.07 3.00
N CYS A 241 16.26 -14.33 3.91
CA CYS A 241 16.51 -15.16 5.10
C CYS A 241 16.87 -16.60 4.74
N MET A 242 16.18 -17.18 3.74
CA MET A 242 16.57 -18.50 3.20
C MET A 242 18.01 -18.50 2.68
N GLY A 243 18.44 -17.43 2.00
CA GLY A 243 19.80 -17.23 1.53
C GLY A 243 20.79 -17.18 2.69
N ALA A 244 20.47 -16.51 3.79
CA ALA A 244 21.29 -16.42 4.99
C ALA A 244 21.55 -17.80 5.64
N LEU A 245 20.66 -18.77 5.44
CA LEU A 245 20.81 -20.13 5.92
C LEU A 245 21.52 -21.05 4.92
N SER A 246 21.73 -20.60 3.67
CA SER A 246 22.32 -21.38 2.58
C SER A 246 23.80 -21.04 2.36
N PRO A 247 24.71 -22.05 2.28
CA PRO A 247 26.11 -21.80 1.97
C PRO A 247 26.35 -21.18 0.59
N VAL A 248 25.51 -21.52 -0.39
CA VAL A 248 25.60 -21.01 -1.77
C VAL A 248 24.88 -19.68 -1.90
N GLY A 249 23.81 -19.48 -1.15
CA GLY A 249 23.01 -18.25 -1.12
C GLY A 249 21.85 -18.23 -2.10
N VAL A 250 21.07 -17.17 -2.00
CA VAL A 250 19.90 -16.87 -2.86
C VAL A 250 20.04 -15.44 -3.35
N THR A 251 19.73 -15.22 -4.62
CA THR A 251 19.63 -13.90 -5.24
C THR A 251 18.18 -13.53 -5.45
N VAL A 252 17.77 -12.36 -5.00
CA VAL A 252 16.44 -11.79 -5.21
C VAL A 252 16.58 -10.60 -6.15
N THR A 253 15.81 -10.60 -7.24
CA THR A 253 15.79 -9.53 -8.26
C THR A 253 14.45 -8.78 -8.27
N GLY A 254 14.42 -7.60 -8.88
CA GLY A 254 13.24 -6.75 -8.98
C GLY A 254 13.05 -5.80 -7.79
N LEU A 255 14.03 -5.77 -6.88
CA LEU A 255 14.01 -4.88 -5.71
C LEU A 255 14.60 -3.50 -6.05
N ALA A 256 14.04 -2.45 -5.46
CA ALA A 256 14.60 -1.10 -5.56
C ALA A 256 15.50 -0.81 -4.34
N ALA A 257 16.78 -0.52 -4.57
CA ALA A 257 17.71 -0.24 -3.49
C ALA A 257 17.36 1.02 -2.68
N ALA A 258 16.67 1.99 -3.28
CA ALA A 258 16.23 3.24 -2.65
C ALA A 258 14.76 3.20 -2.20
N SER A 259 14.19 2.01 -2.02
CA SER A 259 12.79 1.83 -1.61
C SER A 259 12.50 2.45 -0.24
N SER A 260 11.31 3.07 -0.12
CA SER A 260 10.72 3.53 1.14
C SER A 260 9.96 2.44 1.90
N GLN A 261 9.87 1.22 1.37
CA GLN A 261 9.27 0.09 2.08
C GLN A 261 10.05 -0.18 3.37
N GLY A 262 9.35 -0.15 4.53
CA GLY A 262 9.99 -0.35 5.85
C GLY A 262 10.73 -1.67 5.95
N ASP A 263 10.23 -2.71 5.30
CA ASP A 263 10.78 -4.08 5.32
C ASP A 263 12.11 -4.22 4.58
N ARG A 264 12.55 -3.19 3.85
CA ARG A 264 13.93 -3.09 3.35
C ARG A 264 14.97 -3.17 4.49
N ALA A 265 14.54 -2.87 5.73
CA ALA A 265 15.36 -3.04 6.93
C ALA A 265 15.92 -4.48 7.10
N VAL A 266 15.31 -5.48 6.46
CA VAL A 266 15.81 -6.87 6.44
C VAL A 266 17.27 -6.95 6.03
N LEU A 267 17.76 -6.08 5.14
CA LEU A 267 19.16 -6.08 4.70
C LEU A 267 20.14 -5.77 5.84
N GLU A 268 19.81 -4.75 6.63
CA GLU A 268 20.62 -4.36 7.76
C GLU A 268 20.54 -5.40 8.87
N LEU A 269 19.35 -5.94 9.11
CA LEU A 269 19.16 -6.99 10.10
C LEU A 269 19.95 -8.26 9.75
N LEU A 270 19.93 -8.69 8.50
CA LEU A 270 20.71 -9.85 8.06
C LEU A 270 22.21 -9.63 8.20
N ARG A 271 22.73 -8.43 7.91
CA ARG A 271 24.14 -8.08 8.20
C ARG A 271 24.45 -8.16 9.70
N ARG A 272 23.56 -7.63 10.53
CA ARG A 272 23.70 -7.71 11.99
C ARG A 272 23.62 -9.14 12.51
N PHE A 273 22.85 -10.02 11.87
CA PHE A 273 22.88 -11.46 12.15
C PHE A 273 24.18 -12.14 11.74
N GLY A 274 25.05 -11.47 10.96
CA GLY A 274 26.31 -12.02 10.45
C GLY A 274 26.20 -12.73 9.11
N ALA A 275 25.10 -12.53 8.37
CA ALA A 275 24.98 -13.01 6.99
C ALA A 275 25.82 -12.17 6.02
N ASP A 276 26.27 -12.80 4.94
CA ASP A 276 26.96 -12.13 3.83
C ASP A 276 25.90 -11.56 2.86
N VAL A 277 25.81 -10.22 2.79
CA VAL A 277 24.75 -9.50 2.06
C VAL A 277 25.36 -8.59 1.01
N HIS A 278 25.15 -8.92 -0.26
CA HIS A 278 25.53 -8.13 -1.43
C HIS A 278 24.31 -7.48 -2.08
N ALA A 279 24.19 -6.16 -1.95
CA ALA A 279 23.11 -5.38 -2.56
C ALA A 279 23.60 -4.69 -3.83
N GLN A 280 22.80 -4.78 -4.90
CA GLN A 280 22.91 -4.07 -6.17
C GLN A 280 21.66 -3.18 -6.36
N PRO A 281 21.61 -2.29 -7.35
CA PRO A 281 20.46 -1.40 -7.52
C PRO A 281 19.11 -2.08 -7.63
N ASP A 282 19.03 -3.26 -8.26
CA ASP A 282 17.82 -4.02 -8.55
C ASP A 282 17.82 -5.47 -8.05
N ALA A 283 18.89 -5.87 -7.35
CA ALA A 283 19.08 -7.24 -6.87
C ALA A 283 19.81 -7.29 -5.53
N VAL A 284 19.51 -8.33 -4.75
CA VAL A 284 20.20 -8.62 -3.50
C VAL A 284 20.57 -10.10 -3.47
N THR A 285 21.83 -10.39 -3.18
CA THR A 285 22.31 -11.76 -2.92
C THR A 285 22.65 -11.88 -1.44
N VAL A 286 22.10 -12.90 -0.78
CA VAL A 286 22.43 -13.23 0.61
C VAL A 286 22.97 -14.64 0.69
N ARG A 287 24.03 -14.82 1.48
CA ARG A 287 24.67 -16.10 1.76
C ARG A 287 24.87 -16.28 3.26
N ARG A 288 25.07 -17.51 3.66
CA ARG A 288 25.40 -17.85 5.03
C ARG A 288 26.77 -17.29 5.40
N GLY A 289 26.81 -16.52 6.48
CA GLY A 289 28.02 -16.07 7.16
C GLY A 289 28.14 -16.68 8.55
N ALA A 290 28.82 -16.00 9.46
CA ALA A 290 28.95 -16.39 10.87
C ALA A 290 27.72 -15.88 11.66
N LEU A 291 26.61 -16.58 11.51
CA LEU A 291 25.33 -16.19 12.10
C LEU A 291 25.36 -16.23 13.63
N HIS A 292 24.74 -15.23 14.24
CA HIS A 292 24.54 -15.13 15.69
C HIS A 292 23.22 -14.42 16.01
N GLY A 293 22.70 -14.60 17.22
CA GLY A 293 21.45 -13.96 17.65
C GLY A 293 21.63 -12.46 17.90
N ILE A 294 20.56 -11.68 17.62
CA ILE A 294 20.51 -10.24 17.88
C ILE A 294 19.19 -9.85 18.53
N THR A 295 19.16 -8.68 19.15
CA THR A 295 17.91 -8.05 19.61
C THR A 295 17.40 -7.09 18.56
N ILE A 296 16.09 -7.17 18.25
CA ILE A 296 15.42 -6.38 17.23
C ILE A 296 14.24 -5.64 17.85
N ASP A 297 14.13 -4.34 17.59
CA ASP A 297 12.86 -3.62 17.74
C ASP A 297 12.05 -3.84 16.44
N ALA A 298 10.95 -4.56 16.55
CA ALA A 298 10.11 -4.94 15.44
C ALA A 298 8.87 -4.04 15.26
N ALA A 299 8.65 -3.06 16.12
CA ALA A 299 7.52 -2.16 16.01
C ALA A 299 7.41 -1.46 14.63
N PRO A 300 8.52 -0.99 13.99
CA PRO A 300 8.45 -0.39 12.66
C PRO A 300 8.33 -1.40 11.51
N ILE A 301 8.55 -2.70 11.73
CA ILE A 301 8.67 -3.77 10.72
C ILE A 301 7.92 -5.06 11.14
N PRO A 302 6.66 -4.98 11.54
CA PRO A 302 5.93 -6.14 12.09
C PRO A 302 5.84 -7.32 11.13
N ASP A 303 5.80 -7.06 9.82
CA ASP A 303 5.69 -8.08 8.78
C ASP A 303 6.95 -8.95 8.65
N LEU A 304 8.10 -8.47 9.13
CA LEU A 304 9.35 -9.23 9.15
C LEU A 304 9.48 -10.20 10.32
N ILE A 305 8.70 -10.04 11.40
CA ILE A 305 8.83 -10.84 12.64
C ILE A 305 8.80 -12.35 12.34
N PRO A 306 7.82 -12.87 11.56
CA PRO A 306 7.73 -14.31 11.35
C PRO A 306 8.97 -14.92 10.69
N VAL A 307 9.55 -14.24 9.72
CA VAL A 307 10.71 -14.76 8.97
C VAL A 307 12.03 -14.53 9.70
N LEU A 308 12.14 -13.45 10.48
CA LEU A 308 13.35 -13.16 11.24
C LEU A 308 13.47 -14.00 12.53
N SER A 309 12.37 -14.61 12.99
CA SER A 309 12.36 -15.49 14.16
C SER A 309 12.89 -16.90 13.87
N VAL A 310 13.06 -17.28 12.60
CA VAL A 310 13.61 -18.56 12.17
C VAL A 310 15.13 -18.52 12.08
#